data_055414a817042cbf56ed776660c6633f
#
_entry.id   055414a817042cbf56ed776660c6633f
#
_cell.length_a   1.000
_cell.length_b   1.000
_cell.length_c   1.000
_cell.angle_alpha   90.00
_cell.angle_beta   90.00
_cell.angle_gamma   90.00
#
_symmetry.space_group_name_H-M   'P 1'
#
loop_
_entity.id
_entity.type
_entity.pdbx_description
1 polymer ?
#
loop_
_entity_poly.entity_id
_entity_poly.type
_entity_poly.pdbx_seq_one_letter_code
_entity_poly.pdbx_strand_id
1 'polypeptide(L)'
;MGLYYGMDKVDPPRVVLDTNVFVGAGFKPRSASARILDAVKQGRLRMVWNDATRREIERILHRIPPLRARDTEALFRPEDRFTGATHPERFADVPDPDDRKFAALADAAGATLITSDEHLLGHPGRGGPTVLTPAAFARRL
;
A
#
# COMPACT_ATOMS: atom_id res chain seq x y z
N MET A 1 0.04 -22.45 -28.53
CA MET A 1 0.55 -21.11 -28.21
C MET A 1 -0.12 -20.50 -27.00
N GLY A 2 -1.38 -20.69 -26.81
CA GLY A 2 -2.06 -20.20 -25.62
C GLY A 2 -1.49 -20.72 -24.31
N LEU A 3 -0.87 -21.86 -24.33
CA LEU A 3 -0.23 -22.45 -23.15
C LEU A 3 0.89 -21.59 -22.59
N TYR A 4 1.61 -20.91 -23.45
CA TYR A 4 2.71 -20.06 -23.01
C TYR A 4 2.25 -18.87 -22.21
N TYR A 5 1.12 -18.29 -22.58
CA TYR A 5 0.63 -17.08 -21.95
C TYR A 5 0.29 -17.31 -20.49
N GLY A 6 -0.25 -18.46 -20.17
CA GLY A 6 -0.51 -18.79 -18.78
C GLY A 6 0.73 -19.05 -17.98
N MET A 7 1.74 -19.62 -18.59
CA MET A 7 3.00 -19.97 -17.92
C MET A 7 3.91 -18.76 -17.70
N ASP A 8 3.85 -17.80 -18.63
CA ASP A 8 4.72 -16.62 -18.57
C ASP A 8 4.15 -15.50 -17.70
N LYS A 9 2.91 -15.63 -17.29
CA LYS A 9 2.29 -14.63 -16.41
C LYS A 9 2.79 -14.79 -15.00
N VAL A 10 3.55 -13.81 -14.57
CA VAL A 10 3.91 -13.65 -13.17
C VAL A 10 2.82 -12.80 -12.53
N ASP A 11 2.37 -13.21 -11.36
CA ASP A 11 1.42 -12.38 -10.61
C ASP A 11 2.02 -11.01 -10.36
N PRO A 12 1.23 -9.95 -10.51
CA PRO A 12 1.71 -8.62 -10.17
C PRO A 12 2.20 -8.56 -8.72
N PRO A 13 3.22 -7.75 -8.44
CA PRO A 13 3.69 -7.56 -7.07
C PRO A 13 2.55 -7.08 -6.17
N ARG A 14 2.55 -7.57 -4.94
CA ARG A 14 1.56 -7.20 -3.93
C ARG A 14 2.16 -6.17 -3.00
N VAL A 15 1.46 -5.06 -2.82
CA VAL A 15 1.92 -3.94 -2.00
C VAL A 15 0.83 -3.51 -1.03
N VAL A 16 1.27 -2.97 0.11
CA VAL A 16 0.41 -2.22 1.02
C VAL A 16 0.88 -0.78 0.98
N LEU A 17 -0.03 0.14 0.75
CA LEU A 17 0.27 1.56 0.64
C LEU A 17 -0.24 2.26 1.89
N ASP A 18 0.64 3.00 2.58
CA ASP A 18 0.16 3.80 3.69
C ASP A 18 -0.58 5.05 3.17
N THR A 19 -1.25 5.75 4.06
CA THR A 19 -2.10 6.88 3.70
C THR A 19 -1.34 7.99 2.98
N ASN A 20 -0.07 8.22 3.35
CA ASN A 20 0.72 9.31 2.77
C ASN A 20 1.00 9.11 1.28
N VAL A 21 0.99 7.88 0.81
CA VAL A 21 1.14 7.60 -0.63
C VAL A 21 -0.05 8.21 -1.39
N PHE A 22 -1.25 8.06 -0.86
CA PHE A 22 -2.46 8.63 -1.47
C PHE A 22 -2.44 10.15 -1.42
N VAL A 23 -2.04 10.72 -0.28
CA VAL A 23 -1.96 12.17 -0.12
C VAL A 23 -0.93 12.76 -1.09
N GLY A 24 0.26 12.16 -1.16
CA GLY A 24 1.31 12.62 -2.07
C GLY A 24 0.90 12.55 -3.52
N ALA A 25 0.25 11.46 -3.92
CA ALA A 25 -0.25 11.31 -5.29
C ALA A 25 -1.30 12.37 -5.64
N GLY A 26 -2.17 12.70 -4.68
CA GLY A 26 -3.22 13.68 -4.89
C GLY A 26 -2.70 15.09 -5.10
N PHE A 27 -1.64 15.48 -4.39
CA PHE A 27 -1.06 16.81 -4.52
C PHE A 27 0.01 16.92 -5.61
N LYS A 28 0.66 15.82 -5.96
CA LYS A 28 1.76 15.81 -6.93
C LYS A 28 1.52 14.74 -7.99
N PRO A 29 0.80 15.09 -9.07
CA PRO A 29 0.41 14.10 -10.10
C PRO A 29 1.58 13.40 -10.80
N ARG A 30 2.78 13.97 -10.74
CA ARG A 30 3.98 13.37 -11.36
C ARG A 30 4.89 12.69 -10.35
N SER A 31 4.48 12.60 -9.10
CA SER A 31 5.29 11.99 -8.06
C SER A 31 5.41 10.47 -8.23
N ALA A 32 6.38 9.89 -7.53
CA ALA A 32 6.51 8.44 -7.45
C ALA A 32 5.24 7.80 -6.88
N SER A 33 4.61 8.44 -5.89
CA SER A 33 3.34 7.98 -5.33
C SER A 33 2.24 7.92 -6.39
N ALA A 34 2.13 8.94 -7.23
CA ALA A 34 1.14 8.96 -8.31
C ALA A 34 1.38 7.83 -9.33
N ARG A 35 2.63 7.59 -9.67
CA ARG A 35 3.00 6.49 -10.59
C ARG A 35 2.63 5.13 -10.01
N ILE A 36 2.79 4.96 -8.70
CA ILE A 36 2.41 3.72 -8.02
C ILE A 36 0.89 3.52 -8.08
N LEU A 37 0.11 4.57 -7.77
CA LEU A 37 -1.35 4.47 -7.86
C LEU A 37 -1.81 4.18 -9.29
N ASP A 38 -1.17 4.80 -10.30
CA ASP A 38 -1.48 4.51 -11.69
C ASP A 38 -1.19 3.03 -12.03
N ALA A 39 -0.09 2.49 -11.53
CA ALA A 39 0.24 1.09 -11.74
C ALA A 39 -0.80 0.16 -11.10
N VAL A 40 -1.33 0.51 -9.94
CA VAL A 40 -2.43 -0.23 -9.31
C VAL A 40 -3.68 -0.18 -10.19
N LYS A 41 -4.05 1.00 -10.68
CA LYS A 41 -5.21 1.16 -11.55
C LYS A 41 -5.07 0.36 -12.84
N GLN A 42 -3.86 0.25 -13.36
CA GLN A 42 -3.56 -0.47 -14.59
C GLN A 42 -3.41 -1.99 -14.40
N GLY A 43 -3.49 -2.45 -13.15
CA GLY A 43 -3.32 -3.87 -12.85
C GLY A 43 -1.88 -4.35 -12.84
N ARG A 44 -0.92 -3.46 -12.89
CA ARG A 44 0.51 -3.80 -12.82
C ARG A 44 0.98 -4.05 -11.39
N LEU A 45 0.22 -3.59 -10.41
CA LEU A 45 0.41 -3.84 -8.99
C LEU A 45 -0.91 -4.25 -8.38
N ARG A 46 -0.84 -5.09 -7.36
CA ARG A 46 -2.00 -5.43 -6.55
C ARG A 46 -1.88 -4.75 -5.20
N MET A 47 -2.80 -3.83 -4.91
CA MET A 47 -2.84 -3.16 -3.62
C MET A 47 -3.65 -3.99 -2.63
N VAL A 48 -2.97 -4.63 -1.70
CA VAL A 48 -3.61 -5.36 -0.62
C VAL A 48 -4.14 -4.36 0.40
N TRP A 49 -5.37 -4.56 0.82
CA TRP A 49 -6.03 -3.69 1.79
C TRP A 49 -6.92 -4.52 2.71
N ASN A 50 -7.25 -3.97 3.84
CA ASN A 50 -8.27 -4.52 4.71
C ASN A 50 -9.18 -3.39 5.22
N ASP A 51 -10.22 -3.72 5.95
CA ASP A 51 -11.18 -2.72 6.39
C ASP A 51 -10.54 -1.65 7.25
N ALA A 52 -9.59 -2.03 8.11
CA ALA A 52 -8.92 -1.07 8.99
C ALA A 52 -8.06 -0.07 8.21
N THR A 53 -7.26 -0.54 7.25
CA THR A 53 -6.42 0.35 6.44
C THR A 53 -7.27 1.23 5.53
N ARG A 54 -8.33 0.67 4.93
CA ARG A 54 -9.22 1.44 4.07
C ARG A 54 -9.90 2.57 4.85
N ARG A 55 -10.40 2.29 6.03
CA ARG A 55 -11.03 3.32 6.87
C ARG A 55 -10.07 4.44 7.19
N GLU A 56 -8.82 4.11 7.50
CA GLU A 56 -7.81 5.13 7.80
C GLU A 56 -7.52 6.01 6.59
N ILE A 57 -7.33 5.40 5.43
CA ILE A 57 -7.07 6.12 4.18
C ILE A 57 -8.25 7.05 3.87
N GLU A 58 -9.46 6.52 3.88
CA GLU A 58 -10.66 7.30 3.55
C GLU A 58 -10.87 8.43 4.55
N ARG A 59 -10.65 8.17 5.84
CA ARG A 59 -10.77 9.19 6.88
C ARG A 59 -9.83 10.36 6.66
N ILE A 60 -8.57 10.08 6.34
CA ILE A 60 -7.57 11.12 6.13
C ILE A 60 -7.86 11.90 4.84
N LEU A 61 -8.15 11.22 3.75
CA LEU A 61 -8.44 11.89 2.48
C LEU A 61 -9.68 12.76 2.59
N HIS A 62 -10.68 12.33 3.34
CA HIS A 62 -11.89 13.11 3.54
C HIS A 62 -11.64 14.42 4.29
N ARG A 63 -10.61 14.46 5.14
CA ARG A 63 -10.23 15.66 5.89
C ARG A 63 -9.44 16.68 5.08
N ILE A 64 -9.02 16.32 3.88
CA ILE A 64 -8.21 17.18 3.01
C ILE A 64 -9.11 17.64 1.88
N PRO A 65 -9.64 18.89 1.92
CA PRO A 65 -10.66 19.32 0.95
C PRO A 65 -10.31 19.09 -0.51
N PRO A 66 -9.09 19.36 -0.99
CA PRO A 66 -8.76 19.09 -2.41
C PRO A 66 -8.83 17.62 -2.78
N LEU A 67 -8.73 16.70 -1.82
CA LEU A 67 -8.72 15.26 -2.08
C LEU A 67 -10.04 14.58 -1.74
N ARG A 68 -10.93 15.29 -1.05
CA ARG A 68 -12.19 14.74 -0.55
C ARG A 68 -13.06 14.14 -1.64
N ALA A 69 -13.10 14.76 -2.80
CA ALA A 69 -13.93 14.35 -3.93
C ALA A 69 -13.25 13.35 -4.86
N ARG A 70 -12.00 12.96 -4.56
CA ARG A 70 -11.27 12.01 -5.39
C ARG A 70 -11.89 10.63 -5.28
N ASP A 71 -12.14 10.01 -6.42
CA ASP A 71 -12.65 8.65 -6.45
C ASP A 71 -11.49 7.66 -6.30
N THR A 72 -11.45 6.99 -5.15
CA THR A 72 -10.44 5.97 -4.87
C THR A 72 -11.03 4.57 -4.89
N GLU A 73 -12.32 4.43 -5.16
CA GLU A 73 -13.02 3.15 -5.10
C GLU A 73 -12.35 2.09 -5.97
N ALA A 74 -11.89 2.47 -7.16
CA ALA A 74 -11.26 1.53 -8.09
C ALA A 74 -9.94 0.94 -7.55
N LEU A 75 -9.33 1.56 -6.55
CA LEU A 75 -8.10 1.08 -5.95
C LEU A 75 -8.36 -0.03 -4.93
N PHE A 76 -9.55 -0.06 -4.35
CA PHE A 76 -9.92 -1.05 -3.33
C PHE A 76 -10.67 -2.22 -3.97
N ARG A 77 -9.93 -3.04 -4.70
CA ARG A 77 -10.51 -4.17 -5.40
C ARG A 77 -10.92 -5.27 -4.41
N PRO A 78 -12.12 -5.84 -4.54
CA PRO A 78 -12.58 -6.90 -3.63
C PRO A 78 -11.64 -8.11 -3.59
N GLU A 79 -11.04 -8.47 -4.72
CA GLU A 79 -10.12 -9.60 -4.80
C GLU A 79 -8.81 -9.39 -4.06
N ASP A 80 -8.46 -8.14 -3.75
CA ASP A 80 -7.25 -7.80 -3.02
C ASP A 80 -7.52 -7.50 -1.54
N ARG A 81 -8.75 -7.67 -1.10
CA ARG A 81 -9.11 -7.49 0.31
C ARG A 81 -8.56 -8.65 1.14
N PHE A 82 -7.75 -8.32 2.12
CA PHE A 82 -7.22 -9.31 3.06
C PHE A 82 -8.18 -9.45 4.23
N THR A 83 -8.63 -10.66 4.49
CA THR A 83 -9.58 -10.95 5.57
C THR A 83 -8.97 -11.78 6.69
N GLY A 84 -7.70 -12.15 6.57
CA GLY A 84 -7.00 -12.90 7.59
C GLY A 84 -6.65 -12.07 8.82
N ALA A 85 -6.16 -12.73 9.85
CA ALA A 85 -5.73 -12.06 11.08
C ALA A 85 -4.47 -11.23 10.83
N THR A 86 -4.40 -10.07 11.47
CA THR A 86 -3.21 -9.24 11.51
C THR A 86 -2.80 -9.02 12.96
N HIS A 87 -1.52 -8.68 13.17
CA HIS A 87 -0.96 -8.57 14.51
C HIS A 87 -0.28 -7.22 14.74
N PRO A 88 -1.07 -6.13 14.86
CA PRO A 88 -0.50 -4.78 15.11
C PRO A 88 0.34 -4.71 16.39
N GLU A 89 0.07 -5.57 17.36
CA GLU A 89 0.83 -5.61 18.62
C GLU A 89 2.29 -5.98 18.42
N ARG A 90 2.63 -6.63 17.32
CA ARG A 90 4.03 -6.93 16.98
C ARG A 90 4.79 -5.71 16.50
N PHE A 91 4.09 -4.63 16.25
CA PHE A 91 4.65 -3.36 15.77
C PHE A 91 4.47 -2.26 16.82
N ALA A 92 4.44 -2.64 18.10
CA ALA A 92 4.21 -1.71 19.20
C ALA A 92 5.30 -0.64 19.33
N ASP A 93 6.49 -0.89 18.78
CA ASP A 93 7.59 0.06 18.74
C ASP A 93 7.45 1.11 17.62
N VAL A 94 6.51 0.95 16.71
CA VAL A 94 6.14 2.02 15.78
C VAL A 94 5.39 3.09 16.59
N PRO A 95 5.91 4.34 16.64
CA PRO A 95 5.39 5.35 17.57
C PRO A 95 3.91 5.67 17.41
N ASP A 96 3.45 5.85 16.16
CA ASP A 96 2.05 6.17 15.93
C ASP A 96 1.23 4.87 15.81
N PRO A 97 0.25 4.65 16.71
CA PRO A 97 -0.59 3.47 16.64
C PRO A 97 -1.32 3.30 15.30
N ASP A 98 -1.66 4.41 14.63
CA ASP A 98 -2.38 4.34 13.35
C ASP A 98 -1.51 3.78 12.23
N ASP A 99 -0.19 3.89 12.33
CA ASP A 99 0.74 3.35 11.33
C ASP A 99 0.91 1.84 11.46
N ARG A 100 0.67 1.30 12.64
CA ARG A 100 0.90 -0.13 12.93
C ARG A 100 0.03 -1.04 12.08
N LYS A 101 -1.18 -0.60 11.74
CA LYS A 101 -2.10 -1.43 10.95
C LYS A 101 -1.58 -1.71 9.54
N PHE A 102 -0.84 -0.77 8.96
CA PHE A 102 -0.26 -0.93 7.62
C PHE A 102 0.88 -1.95 7.66
N ALA A 103 1.77 -1.83 8.64
CA ALA A 103 2.87 -2.78 8.82
C ALA A 103 2.34 -4.18 9.11
N ALA A 104 1.34 -4.27 9.97
CA ALA A 104 0.72 -5.55 10.34
C ALA A 104 0.05 -6.22 9.15
N LEU A 105 -0.62 -5.45 8.31
CA LEU A 105 -1.25 -5.97 7.09
C LEU A 105 -0.20 -6.48 6.10
N ALA A 106 0.84 -5.68 5.86
CA ALA A 106 1.90 -6.08 4.93
C ALA A 106 2.59 -7.36 5.41
N ASP A 107 2.85 -7.47 6.71
CA ASP A 107 3.46 -8.65 7.30
C ASP A 107 2.56 -9.88 7.13
N ALA A 108 1.29 -9.78 7.50
CA ALA A 108 0.35 -10.88 7.43
C ALA A 108 0.09 -11.34 5.99
N ALA A 109 0.05 -10.41 5.05
CA ALA A 109 -0.23 -10.70 3.65
C ALA A 109 1.00 -11.06 2.83
N GLY A 110 2.21 -10.93 3.40
CA GLY A 110 3.44 -11.15 2.65
C GLY A 110 3.65 -10.12 1.55
N ALA A 111 3.22 -8.88 1.77
CA ALA A 111 3.30 -7.80 0.80
C ALA A 111 4.37 -6.79 1.20
N THR A 112 4.87 -6.03 0.23
CA THR A 112 5.80 -4.94 0.50
C THR A 112 5.02 -3.72 0.98
N LEU A 113 5.47 -3.13 2.08
CA LEU A 113 4.91 -1.88 2.59
C LEU A 113 5.59 -0.70 1.88
N ILE A 114 4.81 0.18 1.29
CA ILE A 114 5.32 1.40 0.66
C ILE A 114 4.91 2.59 1.52
N THR A 115 5.89 3.32 2.01
CA THR A 115 5.68 4.45 2.91
C THR A 115 6.84 5.44 2.80
N SER A 116 6.54 6.71 3.05
CA SER A 116 7.57 7.73 3.27
C SER A 116 7.77 8.07 4.75
N ASP A 117 7.08 7.37 5.63
CA ASP A 117 7.19 7.57 7.08
C ASP A 117 8.51 6.98 7.59
N GLU A 118 9.36 7.85 8.13
CA GLU A 118 10.67 7.43 8.66
C GLU A 118 10.57 6.42 9.79
N HIS A 119 9.52 6.48 10.59
CA HIS A 119 9.33 5.55 11.69
C HIS A 119 9.05 4.13 11.19
N LEU A 120 8.33 4.00 10.08
CA LEU A 120 8.09 2.70 9.46
C LEU A 120 9.33 2.22 8.70
N LEU A 121 10.01 3.14 8.00
CA LEU A 121 11.25 2.81 7.28
C LEU A 121 12.36 2.37 8.23
N GLY A 122 12.38 2.92 9.44
CA GLY A 122 13.37 2.59 10.46
C GLY A 122 13.06 1.33 11.24
N HIS A 123 12.13 0.51 10.80
CA HIS A 123 11.69 -0.71 11.49
C HIS A 123 12.17 -1.98 10.76
N PRO A 124 13.46 -2.10 10.46
CA PRO A 124 13.97 -3.26 9.75
C PRO A 124 14.42 -4.36 10.72
N GLY A 125 14.56 -5.55 10.20
CA GLY A 125 15.37 -6.55 10.83
C GLY A 125 14.72 -7.41 11.93
N ARG A 126 13.40 -7.41 12.04
CA ARG A 126 12.68 -8.22 13.01
C ARG A 126 11.77 -9.28 12.37
N GLY A 127 12.10 -9.69 11.16
CA GLY A 127 11.23 -10.61 10.45
C GLY A 127 9.92 -9.98 9.98
N GLY A 128 9.84 -8.65 9.96
CA GLY A 128 8.69 -7.93 9.47
C GLY A 128 8.70 -7.78 7.95
N PRO A 129 7.75 -7.02 7.39
CA PRO A 129 7.65 -6.86 5.95
C PRO A 129 8.83 -6.06 5.38
N THR A 130 9.08 -6.24 4.08
CA THR A 130 9.96 -5.32 3.35
C THR A 130 9.28 -3.97 3.27
N VAL A 131 10.03 -2.91 3.60
CA VAL A 131 9.53 -1.54 3.60
C VAL A 131 10.36 -0.69 2.65
N LEU A 132 9.69 -0.03 1.72
CA LEU A 132 10.35 0.82 0.71
C LEU A 132 9.66 2.17 0.62
N THR A 133 10.42 3.19 0.23
CA THR A 133 9.84 4.49 -0.13
C THR A 133 9.15 4.42 -1.48
N PRO A 134 8.20 5.34 -1.76
CA PRO A 134 7.62 5.42 -3.10
C PRO A 134 8.69 5.57 -4.19
N ALA A 135 9.70 6.42 -3.97
CA ALA A 135 10.76 6.61 -4.95
C ALA A 135 11.55 5.34 -5.22
N ALA A 136 11.90 4.61 -4.16
CA ALA A 136 12.66 3.36 -4.30
C ALA A 136 11.83 2.30 -5.03
N PHE A 137 10.56 2.18 -4.72
CA PHE A 137 9.70 1.21 -5.37
C PHE A 137 9.42 1.58 -6.83
N ALA A 138 9.20 2.86 -7.11
CA ALA A 138 8.89 3.33 -8.46
C ALA A 138 10.00 3.01 -9.47
N ARG A 139 11.24 2.88 -9.02
CA ARG A 139 12.34 2.47 -9.89
C ARG A 139 12.17 1.06 -10.45
N ARG A 140 11.32 0.26 -9.84
CA ARG A 140 11.05 -1.12 -10.29
C ARG A 140 9.88 -1.20 -11.28
N LEU A 141 9.23 -0.08 -11.54
CA LEU A 141 8.06 -0.03 -12.43
C LEU A 141 8.46 0.08 -13.91
#